data_c26122d74a806c696e5160116651105f
#
_entry.id   c26122d74a806c696e5160116651105f
#
_cell.length_a   1.000
_cell.length_b   1.000
_cell.length_c   1.000
_cell.angle_alpha   90.00
_cell.angle_beta   90.00
_cell.angle_gamma   90.00
#
_symmetry.space_group_name_H-M   'P 1'
#
loop_
_entity.id
_entity.type
_entity.pdbx_description
1 polymer ?
#
loop_
_entity_poly.entity_id
_entity_poly.type
_entity_poly.pdbx_seq_one_letter_code
_entity_poly.pdbx_strand_id
1 'polypeptide(L)'
;MSDLILTEEEKTSMEYLSIATNIISSCWRIYNTDLIFYGALAAAAQNTKAQEIALRQQIASRLNIKPTFCFKEGEIVGYEQ
;
A
#
# COMPACT_ATOMS: atom_id res chain seq x y z
N MET A 1 16.30 12.44 15.92
CA MET A 1 16.85 11.54 14.91
C MET A 1 15.93 10.33 14.77
N SER A 2 15.54 10.03 13.56
CA SER A 2 14.60 8.92 13.32
C SER A 2 15.37 7.64 13.02
N ASP A 3 15.07 6.58 13.78
CA ASP A 3 15.61 5.26 13.51
C ASP A 3 14.70 4.49 12.54
N LEU A 4 13.69 5.17 11.98
CA LEU A 4 12.69 4.55 11.12
C LEU A 4 13.16 4.60 9.66
N ILE A 5 14.12 3.73 9.35
CA ILE A 5 14.68 3.64 8.01
C ILE A 5 14.11 2.41 7.33
N LEU A 6 13.47 2.62 6.18
CA LEU A 6 12.97 1.55 5.35
C LEU A 6 14.11 0.96 4.53
N THR A 7 14.09 -0.35 4.31
CA THR A 7 15.01 -0.98 3.37
C THR A 7 14.61 -0.61 1.95
N GLU A 8 15.54 -0.77 1.00
CA GLU A 8 15.22 -0.52 -0.41
C GLU A 8 14.08 -1.39 -0.90
N GLU A 9 14.03 -2.64 -0.45
CA GLU A 9 12.93 -3.54 -0.75
C GLU A 9 11.60 -3.02 -0.25
N GLU A 10 11.58 -2.54 0.99
CA GLU A 10 10.36 -2.00 1.59
C GLU A 10 9.88 -0.76 0.85
N LYS A 11 10.78 0.15 0.53
CA LYS A 11 10.46 1.35 -0.25
C LYS A 11 9.88 1.00 -1.61
N THR A 12 10.54 0.10 -2.33
CA THR A 12 10.10 -0.33 -3.65
C THR A 12 8.72 -0.98 -3.59
N SER A 13 8.49 -1.85 -2.61
CA SER A 13 7.22 -2.53 -2.43
C SER A 13 6.10 -1.55 -2.10
N MET A 14 6.35 -0.58 -1.21
CA MET A 14 5.35 0.43 -0.85
C MET A 14 5.01 1.31 -2.05
N GLU A 15 6.01 1.72 -2.83
CA GLU A 15 5.80 2.51 -4.03
C GLU A 15 5.02 1.74 -5.08
N TYR A 16 5.33 0.47 -5.28
CA TYR A 16 4.60 -0.39 -6.20
C TYR A 16 3.13 -0.49 -5.81
N LEU A 17 2.85 -0.72 -4.53
CA LEU A 17 1.47 -0.83 -4.05
C LEU A 17 0.72 0.48 -4.20
N SER A 18 1.38 1.60 -4.01
CA SER A 18 0.78 2.92 -4.19
C SER A 18 0.40 3.14 -5.66
N ILE A 19 1.30 2.78 -6.58
CA ILE A 19 1.05 2.89 -8.03
C ILE A 19 -0.09 1.95 -8.43
N ALA A 20 -0.08 0.71 -7.93
CA ALA A 20 -1.13 -0.26 -8.23
C ALA A 20 -2.50 0.23 -7.76
N THR A 21 -2.56 0.82 -6.57
CA THR A 21 -3.80 1.39 -6.03
C THR A 21 -4.31 2.52 -6.92
N ASN A 22 -3.43 3.39 -7.39
CA ASN A 22 -3.80 4.50 -8.26
C ASN A 22 -4.32 3.99 -9.61
N ILE A 23 -3.69 2.97 -10.18
CA ILE A 23 -4.12 2.37 -11.44
C ILE A 23 -5.51 1.76 -11.29
N ILE A 24 -5.73 1.00 -10.21
CA ILE A 24 -7.03 0.39 -9.93
C ILE A 24 -8.11 1.45 -9.78
N SER A 25 -7.82 2.53 -9.04
CA SER A 25 -8.77 3.63 -8.87
C SER A 25 -9.13 4.29 -10.20
N SER A 26 -8.14 4.47 -11.08
CA SER A 26 -8.38 5.03 -12.42
C SER A 26 -9.24 4.10 -13.26
N CYS A 27 -9.00 2.78 -13.20
CA CYS A 27 -9.79 1.80 -13.93
C CYS A 27 -11.24 1.76 -13.43
N TRP A 28 -11.47 1.92 -12.14
CA TRP A 28 -12.83 1.99 -11.60
C TRP A 28 -13.64 3.11 -12.27
N ARG A 29 -13.02 4.25 -12.50
CA ARG A 29 -13.69 5.40 -13.14
C ARG A 29 -14.07 5.10 -14.59
N ILE A 30 -13.24 4.32 -15.29
CA ILE A 30 -13.40 4.06 -16.72
C ILE A 30 -14.35 2.87 -16.94
N TYR A 31 -14.25 1.84 -16.13
CA TYR A 31 -14.91 0.55 -16.36
C TYR A 31 -16.00 0.23 -15.34
N ASN A 32 -16.54 1.23 -14.66
CA ASN A 32 -17.53 0.99 -13.61
C ASN A 32 -18.86 0.39 -14.12
N THR A 33 -19.12 0.44 -15.44
CA THR A 33 -20.32 -0.12 -16.05
C THR A 33 -20.10 -1.51 -16.63
N ASP A 34 -18.86 -1.99 -16.68
CA ASP A 34 -18.52 -3.30 -17.22
C ASP A 34 -18.42 -4.31 -16.07
N LEU A 35 -19.39 -5.21 -15.97
CA LEU A 35 -19.47 -6.17 -14.87
C LEU A 35 -18.30 -7.13 -14.81
N ILE A 36 -17.75 -7.50 -15.98
CA ILE A 36 -16.60 -8.41 -16.03
C ILE A 36 -15.35 -7.72 -15.48
N PHE A 37 -15.07 -6.52 -15.98
CA PHE A 37 -13.97 -5.72 -15.49
C PHE A 37 -14.14 -5.33 -14.03
N TYR A 38 -15.37 -5.03 -13.63
CA TYR A 38 -15.67 -4.69 -12.24
C TYR A 38 -15.27 -5.81 -11.30
N GLY A 39 -15.63 -7.05 -11.64
CA GLY A 39 -15.25 -8.20 -10.82
C GLY A 39 -13.74 -8.39 -10.74
N ALA A 40 -13.04 -8.24 -11.87
CA ALA A 40 -11.58 -8.35 -11.90
C ALA A 40 -10.91 -7.26 -11.11
N LEU A 41 -11.40 -6.01 -11.20
CA LEU A 41 -10.88 -4.89 -10.44
C LEU A 41 -11.11 -5.05 -8.94
N ALA A 42 -12.27 -5.57 -8.56
CA ALA A 42 -12.56 -5.83 -7.15
C ALA A 42 -11.58 -6.84 -6.56
N ALA A 43 -11.30 -7.92 -7.29
CA ALA A 43 -10.34 -8.93 -6.86
C ALA A 43 -8.92 -8.34 -6.76
N ALA A 44 -8.52 -7.53 -7.76
CA ALA A 44 -7.22 -6.87 -7.76
C ALA A 44 -7.09 -5.89 -6.59
N ALA A 45 -8.15 -5.14 -6.29
CA ALA A 45 -8.17 -4.19 -5.19
C ALA A 45 -8.03 -4.90 -3.85
N GLN A 46 -8.72 -6.02 -3.65
CA GLN A 46 -8.62 -6.81 -2.43
C GLN A 46 -7.22 -7.39 -2.26
N ASN A 47 -6.62 -7.91 -3.33
CA ASN A 47 -5.28 -8.44 -3.33
C ASN A 47 -4.25 -7.37 -2.96
N THR A 48 -4.34 -6.20 -3.59
CA THR A 48 -3.44 -5.08 -3.34
C THR A 48 -3.55 -4.61 -1.89
N LYS A 49 -4.76 -4.52 -1.38
CA LYS A 49 -5.00 -4.12 0.01
C LYS A 49 -4.45 -5.14 1.00
N ALA A 50 -4.62 -6.43 0.72
CA ALA A 50 -4.09 -7.50 1.57
C ALA A 50 -2.57 -7.45 1.61
N GLN A 51 -1.92 -7.23 0.47
CA GLN A 51 -0.47 -7.10 0.39
C GLN A 51 0.01 -5.85 1.14
N GLU A 52 -0.70 -4.75 1.02
CA GLU A 52 -0.38 -3.53 1.74
C GLU A 52 -0.46 -3.73 3.25
N ILE A 53 -1.51 -4.36 3.74
CA ILE A 53 -1.69 -4.63 5.16
C ILE A 53 -0.57 -5.53 5.67
N ALA A 54 -0.25 -6.59 4.94
CA ALA A 54 0.81 -7.52 5.33
C ALA A 54 2.17 -6.81 5.38
N LEU A 55 2.47 -5.99 4.37
CA LEU A 55 3.72 -5.26 4.30
C LEU A 55 3.81 -4.23 5.43
N ARG A 56 2.73 -3.51 5.72
CA ARG A 56 2.69 -2.55 6.82
C ARG A 56 2.94 -3.22 8.16
N GLN A 57 2.33 -4.38 8.37
CA GLN A 57 2.53 -5.14 9.61
C GLN A 57 3.98 -5.62 9.75
N GLN A 58 4.57 -6.05 8.65
CA GLN A 58 5.97 -6.48 8.63
C GLN A 58 6.90 -5.32 8.98
N ILE A 59 6.72 -4.18 8.35
CA ILE A 59 7.53 -2.98 8.60
C ILE A 59 7.33 -2.49 10.03
N ALA A 60 6.07 -2.42 10.48
CA ALA A 60 5.74 -1.97 11.82
C ALA A 60 6.36 -2.86 12.89
N SER A 61 6.34 -4.17 12.68
CA SER A 61 6.93 -5.13 13.61
C SER A 61 8.45 -4.94 13.67
N ARG A 62 9.09 -4.75 12.52
CA ARG A 62 10.53 -4.53 12.46
C ARG A 62 10.96 -3.23 13.15
N LEU A 63 10.18 -2.17 12.96
CA LEU A 63 10.46 -0.86 13.50
C LEU A 63 9.87 -0.61 14.90
N ASN A 64 9.11 -1.57 15.40
CA ASN A 64 8.47 -1.52 16.71
C ASN A 64 7.50 -0.33 16.83
N ILE A 65 6.70 -0.14 15.79
CA ILE A 65 5.65 0.91 15.76
C ILE A 65 4.32 0.25 15.36
N LYS A 66 3.24 1.02 15.42
CA LYS A 66 1.93 0.53 14.96
C LYS A 66 1.85 0.53 13.44
N PRO A 67 1.09 -0.39 12.83
CA PRO A 67 0.98 -0.48 11.38
C PRO A 67 0.18 0.67 10.74
N THR A 68 -0.30 1.61 11.51
CA THR A 68 -1.08 2.76 11.02
C THR A 68 -0.20 3.95 10.65
N PHE A 69 1.10 3.73 10.46
CA PHE A 69 2.01 4.80 10.08
C PHE A 69 1.67 5.40 8.72
N CYS A 70 2.04 6.67 8.52
CA CYS A 70 1.88 7.36 7.25
C CYS A 70 3.17 7.22 6.43
N PHE A 71 3.00 6.90 5.15
CA PHE A 71 4.12 6.73 4.21
C PHE A 71 3.98 7.78 3.10
N LYS A 72 5.06 8.50 2.83
CA LYS A 72 5.07 9.53 1.78
C LYS A 72 6.48 9.67 1.23
N GLU A 73 6.59 9.65 -0.09
CA GLU A 73 7.85 9.86 -0.82
C GLU A 73 8.98 8.95 -0.33
N GLY A 74 8.65 7.68 -0.07
CA GLY A 74 9.62 6.70 0.35
C GLY A 74 10.01 6.75 1.82
N GLU A 75 9.30 7.56 2.62
CA GLU A 75 9.62 7.75 4.03
C GLU A 75 8.39 7.64 4.92
N ILE A 76 8.61 7.25 6.16
CA ILE A 76 7.57 7.28 7.18
C ILE A 76 7.51 8.69 7.75
N VAL A 77 6.37 9.37 7.58
CA VAL A 77 6.21 10.77 8.00
C VAL A 77 5.33 10.93 9.24
N GLY A 78 4.67 9.88 9.68
CA GLY A 78 3.87 9.90 10.90
C GLY A 78 3.62 8.49 11.39
N TYR A 79 3.75 8.27 12.70
CA TYR A 79 3.61 6.93 13.26
C TYR A 79 3.19 7.01 14.72
N GLU A 80 2.67 5.89 15.23
CA GLU A 80 2.37 5.70 16.64
C GLU A 80 3.16 4.51 17.18
N GLN A 81 3.56 4.62 18.39
CA GLN A 81 4.27 3.51 19.07
C GLN A 81 3.31 2.62 19.86
#